data_05628e94a56b9654d0742913667ea29c
#
_entry.id   05628e94a56b9654d0742913667ea29c
#
_cell.length_a   1.000
_cell.length_b   1.000
_cell.length_c   1.000
_cell.angle_alpha   90.00
_cell.angle_beta   90.00
_cell.angle_gamma   90.00
#
_symmetry.space_group_name_H-M   'P 1'
#
loop_
_entity.id
_entity.type
_entity.pdbx_description
1 polymer ?
#
loop_
_entity_poly.entity_id
_entity_poly.type
_entity_poly.pdbx_seq_one_letter_code
_entity_poly.pdbx_strand_id
1 'polypeptide(L)'
;MAEQIAALMNALRASALELAADAPTFPQQYEAALKRYGGLESLGYALVLLLAALIVGYGAEALIDRWARPQMAFLFRGTPESRAEKIAFLLTRAIIRILRVLVQTAVAAAVVFAVDPDNEAIKSIALTALVMFAIAGCGEAVFRNITAADAPEHRLLALDQDQAWGLYRDLRNVLFFVLVVA
;
A
#
# COMPACT_ATOMS: atom_id res chain seq x y z
N MET A 1 -26.56 -8.44 6.46
CA MET A 1 -25.34 -8.66 5.67
C MET A 1 -25.56 -8.44 4.18
N ALA A 2 -26.54 -9.11 3.52
CA ALA A 2 -26.83 -8.90 2.08
C ALA A 2 -27.23 -7.46 1.73
N GLU A 3 -28.03 -6.78 2.55
CA GLU A 3 -28.42 -5.38 2.36
C GLU A 3 -27.25 -4.42 2.48
N GLN A 4 -26.30 -4.66 3.38
CA GLN A 4 -25.10 -3.83 3.52
C GLN A 4 -24.18 -3.96 2.31
N ILE A 5 -24.05 -5.17 1.76
CA ILE A 5 -23.28 -5.42 0.54
C ILE A 5 -23.97 -4.74 -0.65
N ALA A 6 -25.29 -4.84 -0.76
CA ALA A 6 -26.03 -4.16 -1.81
C ALA A 6 -25.92 -2.62 -1.73
N ALA A 7 -25.98 -2.05 -0.53
CA ALA A 7 -25.77 -0.62 -0.32
C ALA A 7 -24.36 -0.18 -0.70
N LEU A 8 -23.34 -0.96 -0.35
CA LEU A 8 -21.94 -0.68 -0.74
C LEU A 8 -21.76 -0.76 -2.25
N MET A 9 -22.31 -1.77 -2.89
CA MET A 9 -22.26 -1.93 -4.35
C MET A 9 -22.97 -0.78 -5.09
N ASN A 10 -24.10 -0.32 -4.57
CA ASN A 10 -24.81 0.83 -5.13
C ASN A 10 -24.02 2.14 -4.93
N ALA A 11 -23.39 2.34 -3.79
CA ALA A 11 -22.53 3.49 -3.54
C ALA A 11 -21.31 3.50 -4.48
N LEU A 12 -20.64 2.36 -4.65
CA LEU A 12 -19.51 2.20 -5.59
C LEU A 12 -19.94 2.46 -7.04
N ARG A 13 -21.11 1.97 -7.42
CA ARG A 13 -21.66 2.20 -8.77
C ARG A 13 -21.99 3.68 -8.99
N ALA A 14 -22.55 4.36 -8.00
CA ALA A 14 -22.84 5.79 -8.08
C ALA A 14 -21.55 6.61 -8.24
N SER A 15 -20.54 6.34 -7.41
CA SER A 15 -19.22 6.99 -7.51
C SER A 15 -18.54 6.73 -8.86
N ALA A 16 -18.63 5.52 -9.39
CA ALA A 16 -18.07 5.19 -10.71
C ALA A 16 -18.78 5.93 -11.85
N LEU A 17 -20.10 6.13 -11.74
CA LEU A 17 -20.87 6.90 -12.73
C LEU A 17 -20.56 8.39 -12.66
N GLU A 18 -20.40 8.97 -11.47
CA GLU A 18 -19.92 10.34 -11.29
C GLU A 18 -18.54 10.56 -11.91
N LEU A 19 -17.60 9.65 -11.64
CA LEU A 19 -16.27 9.70 -12.26
C LEU A 19 -16.32 9.61 -13.78
N ALA A 20 -17.17 8.74 -14.33
CA ALA A 20 -17.36 8.62 -15.78
C ALA A 20 -17.98 9.88 -16.39
N ALA A 21 -18.86 10.56 -15.67
CA ALA A 21 -19.45 11.83 -16.11
C ALA A 21 -18.41 12.97 -16.13
N ASP A 22 -17.45 12.96 -15.22
CA ASP A 22 -16.38 13.97 -15.15
C ASP A 22 -15.17 13.66 -16.07
N ALA A 23 -15.12 12.47 -16.66
CA ALA A 23 -14.02 12.06 -17.54
C ALA A 23 -13.69 13.06 -18.68
N PRO A 24 -14.65 13.74 -19.32
CA PRO A 24 -14.36 14.74 -20.35
C PRO A 24 -13.60 15.97 -19.83
N THR A 25 -13.67 16.26 -18.52
CA THR A 25 -13.00 17.43 -17.92
C THR A 25 -11.59 17.11 -17.42
N PHE A 26 -11.19 15.83 -17.34
CA PHE A 26 -9.87 15.41 -16.88
C PHE A 26 -8.71 16.05 -17.65
N PRO A 27 -8.70 16.17 -18.99
CA PRO A 27 -7.58 16.81 -19.68
C PRO A 27 -7.37 18.26 -19.24
N GLN A 28 -8.47 19.02 -19.07
CA GLN A 28 -8.40 20.42 -18.64
C GLN A 28 -7.97 20.56 -17.18
N GLN A 29 -8.46 19.69 -16.30
CA GLN A 29 -8.06 19.64 -14.90
C GLN A 29 -6.59 19.23 -14.78
N TYR A 30 -6.13 18.27 -15.59
CA TYR A 30 -4.75 17.84 -15.65
C TYR A 30 -3.81 18.96 -16.12
N GLU A 31 -4.17 19.70 -17.18
CA GLU A 31 -3.38 20.85 -17.64
C GLU A 31 -3.33 21.97 -16.59
N ALA A 32 -4.45 22.25 -15.93
CA ALA A 32 -4.50 23.23 -14.85
C ALA A 32 -3.65 22.79 -13.63
N ALA A 33 -3.70 21.52 -13.27
CA ALA A 33 -2.85 20.95 -12.22
C ALA A 33 -1.36 21.02 -12.62
N LEU A 34 -1.00 20.62 -13.84
CA LEU A 34 0.37 20.71 -14.35
C LEU A 34 0.90 22.13 -14.28
N LYS A 35 0.12 23.13 -14.71
CA LYS A 35 0.50 24.55 -14.62
C LYS A 35 0.67 25.01 -13.17
N ARG A 36 -0.20 24.55 -12.26
CA ARG A 36 -0.14 24.88 -10.83
C ARG A 36 1.08 24.30 -10.15
N TYR A 37 1.57 23.14 -10.59
CA TYR A 37 2.73 22.46 -10.02
C TYR A 37 4.05 22.70 -10.78
N GLY A 38 4.13 23.75 -11.63
CA GLY A 38 5.38 24.15 -12.28
C GLY A 38 5.72 23.39 -13.56
N GLY A 39 4.74 22.67 -14.15
CA GLY A 39 4.90 22.03 -15.45
C GLY A 39 5.52 20.63 -15.41
N LEU A 40 5.80 20.08 -16.60
CA LEU A 40 6.35 18.73 -16.77
C LEU A 40 7.74 18.52 -16.15
N GLU A 41 8.55 19.59 -16.10
CA GLU A 41 9.90 19.53 -15.51
C GLU A 41 9.85 19.27 -14.01
N SER A 42 8.96 19.97 -13.29
CA SER A 42 8.75 19.77 -11.85
C SER A 42 8.21 18.38 -11.54
N LEU A 43 7.33 17.85 -12.40
CA LEU A 43 6.80 16.50 -12.28
C LEU A 43 7.88 15.45 -12.52
N GLY A 44 8.74 15.65 -13.53
CA GLY A 44 9.89 14.80 -13.80
C GLY A 44 10.87 14.79 -12.62
N TYR A 45 11.18 15.95 -12.07
CA TYR A 45 12.05 16.06 -10.89
C TYR A 45 11.44 15.40 -9.65
N ALA A 46 10.12 15.62 -9.40
CA ALA A 46 9.42 14.97 -8.30
C ALA A 46 9.44 13.44 -8.41
N LEU A 47 9.29 12.88 -9.62
CA LEU A 47 9.39 11.44 -9.88
C LEU A 47 10.78 10.90 -9.60
N VAL A 48 11.83 11.58 -10.06
CA VAL A 48 13.23 11.18 -9.80
C VAL A 48 13.53 11.23 -8.31
N LEU A 49 13.10 12.29 -7.62
CA LEU A 49 13.25 12.43 -6.18
C LEU A 49 12.50 11.33 -5.43
N LEU A 50 11.27 11.04 -5.84
CA LEU A 50 10.45 9.96 -5.26
C LEU A 50 11.13 8.59 -5.43
N LEU A 51 11.63 8.28 -6.62
CA LEU A 51 12.34 7.03 -6.88
C LEU A 51 13.61 6.92 -6.03
N ALA A 52 14.41 7.99 -5.95
CA ALA A 52 15.60 8.01 -5.09
C ALA A 52 15.25 7.83 -3.62
N ALA A 53 14.20 8.52 -3.13
CA ALA A 53 13.70 8.40 -1.78
C ALA A 53 13.20 6.98 -1.46
N LEU A 54 12.46 6.36 -2.38
CA LEU A 54 12.00 4.96 -2.22
C LEU A 54 13.16 3.97 -2.20
N ILE A 55 14.21 4.17 -3.02
CA ILE A 55 15.41 3.32 -3.01
C ILE A 55 16.11 3.41 -1.64
N VAL A 56 16.26 4.61 -1.09
CA VAL A 56 16.85 4.80 0.25
C VAL A 56 15.97 4.18 1.33
N GLY A 57 14.65 4.38 1.25
CA GLY A 57 13.68 3.77 2.15
C GLY A 57 13.73 2.24 2.12
N TYR A 58 13.81 1.65 0.94
CA TYR A 58 13.97 0.20 0.77
C TYR A 58 15.30 -0.31 1.32
N GLY A 59 16.38 0.45 1.14
CA GLY A 59 17.68 0.15 1.75
C GLY A 59 17.61 0.12 3.27
N ALA A 60 16.93 1.09 3.88
CA ALA A 60 16.71 1.14 5.33
C ALA A 60 15.87 -0.05 5.82
N GLU A 61 14.80 -0.39 5.11
CA GLU A 61 14.00 -1.60 5.40
C GLU A 61 14.86 -2.86 5.35
N ALA A 62 15.68 -3.04 4.32
CA ALA A 62 16.55 -4.20 4.15
C ALA A 62 17.58 -4.34 5.29
N LEU A 63 18.12 -3.21 5.78
CA LEU A 63 19.03 -3.19 6.92
C LEU A 63 18.31 -3.62 8.21
N ILE A 64 17.13 -3.08 8.48
CA ILE A 64 16.31 -3.46 9.64
C ILE A 64 15.94 -4.94 9.57
N ASP A 65 15.55 -5.42 8.39
CA ASP A 65 15.18 -6.82 8.17
C ASP A 65 16.37 -7.77 8.46
N ARG A 66 17.55 -7.39 7.97
CA ARG A 66 18.77 -8.17 8.23
C ARG A 66 19.10 -8.26 9.71
N TRP A 67 18.90 -7.17 10.45
CA TRP A 67 19.16 -7.13 11.89
C TRP A 67 18.07 -7.86 12.68
N ALA A 68 16.80 -7.75 12.29
CA ALA A 68 15.66 -8.34 12.99
C ALA A 68 15.44 -9.84 12.69
N ARG A 69 15.94 -10.35 11.56
CA ARG A 69 15.74 -11.76 11.12
C ARG A 69 16.05 -12.81 12.20
N PRO A 70 17.19 -12.79 12.90
CA PRO A 70 17.50 -13.82 13.90
C PRO A 70 16.53 -13.80 15.09
N GLN A 71 16.05 -12.61 15.47
CA GLN A 71 15.08 -12.45 16.56
C GLN A 71 13.68 -12.90 16.13
N MET A 72 13.31 -12.63 14.88
CA MET A 72 12.03 -13.05 14.31
C MET A 72 11.96 -14.55 14.04
N ALA A 73 13.05 -15.19 13.66
CA ALA A 73 13.10 -16.62 13.42
C ALA A 73 12.73 -17.43 14.67
N PHE A 74 12.94 -16.88 15.86
CA PHE A 74 12.53 -17.52 17.11
C PHE A 74 11.01 -17.50 17.30
N LEU A 75 10.35 -16.42 16.92
CA LEU A 75 8.88 -16.26 17.03
C LEU A 75 8.11 -17.18 16.07
N PHE A 76 8.76 -17.66 14.98
CA PHE A 76 8.11 -18.40 13.90
C PHE A 76 8.51 -19.88 13.81
N ARG A 77 9.17 -20.43 14.84
CA ARG A 77 9.69 -21.83 14.87
C ARG A 77 8.69 -22.89 15.31
N GLY A 78 7.39 -22.66 15.28
CA GLY A 78 6.40 -23.66 15.67
C GLY A 78 5.30 -23.86 14.62
N THR A 79 4.85 -25.10 14.43
CA THR A 79 3.55 -25.37 13.81
C THR A 79 2.47 -25.02 14.83
N PRO A 80 1.52 -24.15 14.51
CA PRO A 80 0.50 -23.73 15.48
C PRO A 80 -0.45 -24.87 15.77
N GLU A 81 -0.59 -25.22 17.03
CA GLU A 81 -1.47 -26.30 17.50
C GLU A 81 -2.92 -25.80 17.74
N SER A 82 -3.09 -24.49 17.99
CA SER A 82 -4.37 -23.88 18.31
C SER A 82 -4.78 -22.76 17.35
N ARG A 83 -6.09 -22.47 17.29
CA ARG A 83 -6.61 -21.31 16.53
C ARG A 83 -6.07 -19.99 17.08
N ALA A 84 -5.90 -19.88 18.39
CA ALA A 84 -5.37 -18.68 19.03
C ALA A 84 -3.93 -18.41 18.60
N GLU A 85 -3.09 -19.44 18.51
CA GLU A 85 -1.71 -19.33 18.01
C GLU A 85 -1.65 -18.89 16.55
N LYS A 86 -2.55 -19.42 15.70
CA LYS A 86 -2.68 -18.99 14.29
C LYS A 86 -3.01 -17.49 14.19
N ILE A 87 -3.97 -17.03 14.98
CA ILE A 87 -4.35 -15.62 15.03
C ILE A 87 -3.19 -14.76 15.52
N ALA A 88 -2.54 -15.15 16.61
CA ALA A 88 -1.40 -14.41 17.16
C ALA A 88 -0.25 -14.32 16.15
N PHE A 89 0.05 -15.43 15.45
CA PHE A 89 1.04 -15.45 14.37
C PHE A 89 0.68 -14.48 13.24
N LEU A 90 -0.54 -14.55 12.73
CA LEU A 90 -0.99 -13.69 11.62
C LEU A 90 -0.98 -12.21 12.04
N LEU A 91 -1.44 -11.89 13.27
CA LEU A 91 -1.39 -10.51 13.78
C LEU A 91 0.05 -10.00 13.90
N THR A 92 0.94 -10.78 14.50
CA THR A 92 2.36 -10.40 14.62
C THR A 92 2.98 -10.15 13.26
N ARG A 93 2.71 -11.03 12.31
CA ARG A 93 3.18 -10.91 10.94
C ARG A 93 2.61 -9.68 10.23
N ALA A 94 1.32 -9.36 10.44
CA ALA A 94 0.69 -8.16 9.90
C ALA A 94 1.36 -6.90 10.44
N ILE A 95 1.54 -6.82 11.76
CA ILE A 95 2.18 -5.69 12.44
C ILE A 95 3.60 -5.47 11.89
N ILE A 96 4.39 -6.52 11.79
CA ILE A 96 5.76 -6.44 11.27
C ILE A 96 5.78 -5.90 9.84
N ARG A 97 4.88 -6.39 8.96
CA ARG A 97 4.81 -5.92 7.58
C ARG A 97 4.38 -4.47 7.48
N ILE A 98 3.37 -4.07 8.26
CA ILE A 98 2.91 -2.68 8.32
C ILE A 98 4.04 -1.78 8.82
N LEU A 99 4.74 -2.17 9.89
CA LEU A 99 5.88 -1.41 10.42
C LEU A 99 6.99 -1.22 9.37
N ARG A 100 7.29 -2.24 8.56
CA ARG A 100 8.26 -2.13 7.46
C ARG A 100 7.84 -1.07 6.45
N VAL A 101 6.59 -1.12 5.99
CA VAL A 101 6.05 -0.13 5.05
C VAL A 101 6.12 1.28 5.64
N LEU A 102 5.75 1.44 6.91
CA LEU A 102 5.79 2.74 7.58
C LEU A 102 7.22 3.27 7.74
N VAL A 103 8.18 2.43 8.11
CA VAL A 103 9.60 2.82 8.22
C VAL A 103 10.14 3.20 6.84
N GLN A 104 9.90 2.39 5.82
CA GLN A 104 10.30 2.69 4.45
C GLN A 104 9.75 4.04 4.00
N THR A 105 8.45 4.28 4.21
CA THR A 105 7.79 5.53 3.83
C THR A 105 8.30 6.72 4.64
N ALA A 106 8.53 6.55 5.95
CA ALA A 106 9.06 7.61 6.81
C ALA A 106 10.49 8.03 6.40
N VAL A 107 11.36 7.07 6.09
CA VAL A 107 12.71 7.34 5.60
C VAL A 107 12.65 8.03 4.23
N ALA A 108 11.80 7.54 3.31
CA ALA A 108 11.60 8.17 2.02
C ALA A 108 11.09 9.61 2.15
N ALA A 109 10.13 9.87 3.04
CA ALA A 109 9.64 11.21 3.33
C ALA A 109 10.76 12.12 3.89
N ALA A 110 11.57 11.61 4.81
CA ALA A 110 12.72 12.36 5.33
C ALA A 110 13.71 12.76 4.24
N VAL A 111 13.97 11.90 3.25
CA VAL A 111 14.80 12.21 2.08
C VAL A 111 14.18 13.33 1.25
N VAL A 112 12.86 13.28 0.98
CA VAL A 112 12.16 14.34 0.23
C VAL A 112 12.30 15.69 0.93
N PHE A 113 12.13 15.73 2.25
CA PHE A 113 12.29 16.95 3.03
C PHE A 113 13.74 17.47 3.07
N ALA A 114 14.72 16.56 3.07
CA ALA A 114 16.13 16.94 3.16
C ALA A 114 16.69 17.45 1.84
N VAL A 115 16.21 16.96 0.70
CA VAL A 115 16.77 17.28 -0.63
C VAL A 115 16.24 18.59 -1.18
N ASP A 116 14.96 18.88 -1.02
CA ASP A 116 14.35 20.11 -1.56
C ASP A 116 13.37 20.72 -0.54
N PRO A 117 13.89 21.40 0.50
CA PRO A 117 13.05 21.92 1.58
C PRO A 117 12.17 23.11 1.17
N ASP A 118 12.50 23.80 0.09
CA ASP A 118 11.86 25.08 -0.28
C ASP A 118 10.80 24.93 -1.36
N ASN A 119 10.78 23.82 -2.10
CA ASN A 119 9.84 23.60 -3.20
C ASN A 119 8.57 22.88 -2.75
N GLU A 120 7.56 23.65 -2.33
CA GLU A 120 6.29 23.15 -1.82
C GLU A 120 5.53 22.29 -2.84
N ALA A 121 5.62 22.62 -4.14
CA ALA A 121 4.92 21.87 -5.18
C ALA A 121 5.49 20.44 -5.32
N ILE A 122 6.82 20.32 -5.40
CA ILE A 122 7.52 19.05 -5.53
C ILE A 122 7.30 18.19 -4.26
N LYS A 123 7.41 18.79 -3.08
CA LYS A 123 7.14 18.12 -1.81
C LYS A 123 5.71 17.57 -1.76
N SER A 124 4.73 18.38 -2.14
CA SER A 124 3.32 17.97 -2.13
C SER A 124 3.07 16.76 -3.04
N ILE A 125 3.61 16.77 -4.26
CA ILE A 125 3.51 15.64 -5.21
C ILE A 125 4.18 14.40 -4.62
N ALA A 126 5.43 14.52 -4.16
CA ALA A 126 6.20 13.39 -3.64
C ALA A 126 5.57 12.81 -2.38
N LEU A 127 5.12 13.65 -1.44
CA LEU A 127 4.46 13.20 -0.21
C LEU A 127 3.11 12.55 -0.48
N THR A 128 2.31 13.08 -1.41
CA THR A 128 1.05 12.45 -1.83
C THR A 128 1.32 11.06 -2.39
N ALA A 129 2.31 10.91 -3.27
CA ALA A 129 2.68 9.62 -3.82
C ALA A 129 3.18 8.64 -2.73
N LEU A 130 3.95 9.12 -1.74
CA LEU A 130 4.41 8.32 -0.60
C LEU A 130 3.25 7.87 0.30
N VAL A 131 2.26 8.73 0.54
CA VAL A 131 1.05 8.36 1.30
C VAL A 131 0.26 7.28 0.56
N MET A 132 0.06 7.44 -0.75
CA MET A 132 -0.59 6.41 -1.57
C MET A 132 0.19 5.09 -1.56
N PHE A 133 1.51 5.15 -1.65
CA PHE A 133 2.38 3.98 -1.51
C PHE A 133 2.23 3.30 -0.14
N ALA A 134 2.18 4.08 0.96
CA ALA A 134 1.97 3.55 2.30
C ALA A 134 0.61 2.87 2.45
N ILE A 135 -0.46 3.48 1.93
CA ILE A 135 -1.81 2.91 1.96
C ILE A 135 -1.83 1.59 1.16
N ALA A 136 -1.26 1.58 -0.05
CA ALA A 136 -1.15 0.38 -0.88
C ALA A 136 -0.39 -0.74 -0.15
N GLY A 137 0.78 -0.44 0.40
CA GLY A 137 1.62 -1.41 1.10
C GLY A 137 0.98 -1.96 2.38
N CYS A 138 0.34 -1.10 3.18
CA CYS A 138 -0.40 -1.53 4.36
C CYS A 138 -1.62 -2.39 3.98
N GLY A 139 -2.38 -2.00 2.96
CA GLY A 139 -3.51 -2.78 2.45
C GLY A 139 -3.05 -4.15 1.93
N GLU A 140 -1.98 -4.20 1.16
CA GLU A 140 -1.38 -5.45 0.71
C GLU A 140 -0.95 -6.35 1.88
N ALA A 141 -0.31 -5.77 2.91
CA ALA A 141 0.09 -6.51 4.10
C ALA A 141 -1.12 -7.14 4.81
N VAL A 142 -2.22 -6.41 4.93
CA VAL A 142 -3.47 -6.90 5.52
C VAL A 142 -4.08 -8.03 4.67
N PHE A 143 -4.25 -7.83 3.36
CA PHE A 143 -4.85 -8.83 2.49
C PHE A 143 -4.04 -10.12 2.43
N ARG A 144 -2.71 -10.01 2.36
CA ARG A 144 -1.82 -11.17 2.37
C ARG A 144 -1.85 -11.94 3.68
N ASN A 145 -2.16 -11.26 4.81
CA ASN A 145 -2.34 -11.94 6.08
C ASN A 145 -3.73 -12.57 6.22
N ILE A 146 -4.81 -11.93 5.76
CA ILE A 146 -6.16 -12.49 5.79
C ILE A 146 -6.24 -13.76 4.94
N THR A 147 -5.67 -13.73 3.74
CA THR A 147 -5.68 -14.91 2.85
C THR A 147 -4.68 -15.96 3.26
N ALA A 148 -3.63 -15.59 4.02
CA ALA A 148 -2.49 -16.45 4.37
C ALA A 148 -1.98 -17.26 3.16
N ALA A 149 -1.90 -16.62 1.99
CA ALA A 149 -1.59 -17.28 0.72
C ALA A 149 -0.19 -17.91 0.71
N ASP A 150 0.74 -17.35 1.48
CA ASP A 150 2.13 -17.80 1.62
C ASP A 150 2.42 -18.58 2.92
N ALA A 151 1.37 -18.90 3.72
CA ALA A 151 1.49 -19.65 4.97
C ALA A 151 0.27 -20.56 5.17
N PRO A 152 0.16 -21.65 4.38
CA PRO A 152 -1.05 -22.49 4.36
C PRO A 152 -1.37 -23.12 5.72
N GLU A 153 -0.36 -23.47 6.53
CA GLU A 153 -0.52 -24.03 7.87
C GLU A 153 -1.14 -23.05 8.88
N HIS A 154 -1.02 -21.74 8.64
CA HIS A 154 -1.56 -20.68 9.49
C HIS A 154 -2.90 -20.14 8.99
N ARG A 155 -3.40 -20.65 7.88
CA ARG A 155 -4.65 -20.17 7.26
C ARG A 155 -5.85 -20.41 8.17
N LEU A 156 -6.65 -19.35 8.38
CA LEU A 156 -7.90 -19.42 9.15
C LEU A 156 -9.10 -19.75 8.25
N LEU A 157 -9.03 -19.38 6.98
CA LEU A 157 -10.05 -19.64 5.98
C LEU A 157 -9.82 -21.02 5.36
N ALA A 158 -10.89 -21.79 5.18
CA ALA A 158 -10.83 -23.10 4.51
C ALA A 158 -10.75 -22.93 2.98
N LEU A 159 -9.64 -22.34 2.51
CA LEU A 159 -9.34 -22.14 1.09
C LEU A 159 -8.22 -23.09 0.69
N ASP A 160 -8.27 -23.59 -0.54
CA ASP A 160 -7.11 -24.23 -1.14
C ASP A 160 -6.03 -23.19 -1.53
N GLN A 161 -4.88 -23.66 -2.01
CA GLN A 161 -3.75 -22.77 -2.32
C GLN A 161 -4.06 -21.82 -3.47
N ASP A 162 -4.75 -22.30 -4.50
CA ASP A 162 -5.06 -21.51 -5.69
C ASP A 162 -6.16 -20.49 -5.41
N GLN A 163 -7.16 -20.87 -4.61
CA GLN A 163 -8.21 -19.97 -4.13
C GLN A 163 -7.64 -18.84 -3.26
N ALA A 164 -6.70 -19.15 -2.36
CA ALA A 164 -6.08 -18.15 -1.52
C ALA A 164 -5.24 -17.13 -2.32
N TRP A 165 -4.49 -17.59 -3.31
CA TRP A 165 -3.76 -16.71 -4.23
C TRP A 165 -4.68 -15.93 -5.15
N GLY A 166 -5.77 -16.55 -5.63
CA GLY A 166 -6.82 -15.89 -6.42
C GLY A 166 -7.43 -14.73 -5.64
N LEU A 167 -7.93 -15.01 -4.44
CA LEU A 167 -8.55 -14.01 -3.56
C LEU A 167 -7.58 -12.87 -3.21
N TYR A 168 -6.31 -13.19 -2.88
CA TYR A 168 -5.30 -12.17 -2.63
C TYR A 168 -5.10 -11.25 -3.84
N ARG A 169 -4.98 -11.83 -5.04
CA ARG A 169 -4.79 -11.06 -6.27
C ARG A 169 -5.98 -10.14 -6.55
N ASP A 170 -7.19 -10.62 -6.34
CA ASP A 170 -8.41 -9.85 -6.58
C ASP A 170 -8.53 -8.69 -5.59
N LEU A 171 -8.29 -8.93 -4.31
CA LEU A 171 -8.27 -7.88 -3.28
C LEU A 171 -7.19 -6.82 -3.56
N ARG A 172 -6.01 -7.24 -3.99
CA ARG A 172 -4.93 -6.32 -4.39
C ARG A 172 -5.32 -5.48 -5.59
N ASN A 173 -5.93 -6.09 -6.60
CA ASN A 173 -6.36 -5.37 -7.80
C ASN A 173 -7.45 -4.32 -7.47
N VAL A 174 -8.41 -4.66 -6.60
CA VAL A 174 -9.41 -3.71 -6.10
C VAL A 174 -8.74 -2.55 -5.36
N LEU A 175 -7.77 -2.82 -4.48
CA LEU A 175 -7.04 -1.78 -3.77
C LEU A 175 -6.33 -0.82 -4.74
N PHE A 176 -5.60 -1.36 -5.73
CA PHE A 176 -4.93 -0.53 -6.72
C PHE A 176 -5.92 0.27 -7.57
N PHE A 177 -7.03 -0.33 -7.96
CA PHE A 177 -8.07 0.39 -8.70
C PHE A 177 -8.62 1.57 -7.89
N VAL A 178 -8.95 1.36 -6.61
CA VAL A 178 -9.43 2.43 -5.73
C VAL A 178 -8.39 3.54 -5.58
N LEU A 179 -7.10 3.19 -5.43
CA LEU A 179 -6.04 4.19 -5.29
C LEU A 179 -5.75 4.99 -6.56
N VAL A 180 -5.98 4.40 -7.74
CA VAL A 180 -5.79 5.11 -9.03
C VAL A 180 -6.95 6.06 -9.31
N VAL A 181 -8.14 5.74 -8.78
CA VAL A 181 -9.38 6.49 -9.05
C VAL A 181 -9.63 7.58 -8.00
N ALA A 182 -9.05 7.45 -6.79
CA ALA A 182 -9.16 8.43 -5.69
C ALA A 182 -8.21 9.63 -5.90
#